data_9e16f2d8f8b83584c1d608da1c78a165
#
_entry.id   9e16f2d8f8b83584c1d608da1c78a165
#
_cell.length_a   1.000
_cell.length_b   1.000
_cell.length_c   1.000
_cell.angle_alpha   90.00
_cell.angle_beta   90.00
_cell.angle_gamma   90.00
#
_symmetry.space_group_name_H-M   'P 1'
#
loop_
_entity.id
_entity.type
_entity.pdbx_description
1 polymer ?
#
loop_
_entity_poly.entity_id
_entity_poly.type
_entity_poly.pdbx_seq_one_letter_code
_entity_poly.pdbx_strand_id
1 'polypeptide(L)'
;LFVSQSTISSRLTNLESEIGSPLVNRRPGIKGVTLTPKGNEFLTLVSRYLEVEKDIKTWKENLSCYELKVSAPHSINSFLFTGLYSRFSGSSQLRLTISTHWNNTIYNLMDNYLLDIGFVSRPFPSRNLVTSPIFCEPMVLVSDRRYSSYPDIIKVESLSVEDETYIALGV
;
A
#
# COMPACT_ATOMS: atom_id res chain seq x y z
N LEU A 1 1.94 21.34 13.16
CA LEU A 1 0.76 21.63 13.98
C LEU A 1 0.99 21.09 15.38
N PHE A 2 1.32 21.99 16.33
CA PHE A 2 1.41 21.65 17.76
C PHE A 2 -0.01 21.68 18.36
N VAL A 3 -0.74 20.58 18.23
CA VAL A 3 -2.06 20.45 18.86
C VAL A 3 -1.93 19.47 20.02
N SER A 4 -2.45 19.85 21.20
CA SER A 4 -2.40 18.98 22.38
C SER A 4 -3.28 17.74 22.19
N GLN A 5 -2.95 16.65 22.88
CA GLN A 5 -3.77 15.42 22.85
C GLN A 5 -5.21 15.68 23.32
N SER A 6 -5.40 16.55 24.31
CA SER A 6 -6.73 16.93 24.80
C SER A 6 -7.56 17.64 23.71
N THR A 7 -6.93 18.53 22.95
CA THR A 7 -7.59 19.22 21.83
C THR A 7 -8.02 18.26 20.73
N ILE A 8 -7.16 17.29 20.37
CA ILE A 8 -7.50 16.27 19.37
C ILE A 8 -8.66 15.42 19.87
N SER A 9 -8.62 14.97 21.13
CA SER A 9 -9.67 14.16 21.72
C SER A 9 -11.01 14.89 21.76
N SER A 10 -11.03 16.17 22.13
CA SER A 10 -12.24 16.99 22.14
C SER A 10 -12.83 17.17 20.73
N ARG A 11 -11.99 17.51 19.75
CA ARG A 11 -12.43 17.66 18.35
C ARG A 11 -13.01 16.36 17.77
N LEU A 12 -12.38 15.23 18.10
CA LEU A 12 -12.86 13.92 17.66
C LEU A 12 -14.22 13.58 18.29
N THR A 13 -14.39 13.87 19.60
CA THR A 13 -15.69 13.65 20.27
C THR A 13 -16.80 14.52 19.68
N ASN A 14 -16.50 15.78 19.35
CA ASN A 14 -17.45 16.65 18.68
C ASN A 14 -17.85 16.11 17.30
N LEU A 15 -16.87 15.67 16.50
CA LEU A 15 -17.11 15.06 15.21
C LEU A 15 -17.97 13.78 15.31
N GLU A 16 -17.67 12.90 16.26
CA GLU A 16 -18.46 11.69 16.53
C GLU A 16 -19.90 12.04 16.92
N SER A 17 -20.08 13.13 17.66
CA SER A 17 -21.41 13.63 18.04
C SER A 17 -22.21 14.18 16.84
N GLU A 18 -21.54 14.91 15.95
CA GLU A 18 -22.16 15.43 14.72
C GLU A 18 -22.57 14.30 13.76
N ILE A 19 -21.70 13.28 13.62
CA ILE A 19 -21.97 12.11 12.77
C ILE A 19 -22.99 11.16 13.42
N GLY A 20 -23.17 11.23 14.72
CA GLY A 20 -24.08 10.36 15.48
C GLY A 20 -23.54 8.93 15.65
N SER A 21 -22.23 8.71 15.47
CA SER A 21 -21.61 7.38 15.57
C SER A 21 -20.16 7.48 16.03
N PRO A 22 -19.67 6.55 16.87
CA PRO A 22 -18.27 6.48 17.24
C PRO A 22 -17.42 6.08 16.04
N LEU A 23 -16.34 6.83 15.79
CA LEU A 23 -15.39 6.56 14.71
C LEU A 23 -14.16 5.79 15.20
N VAL A 24 -13.88 5.85 16.51
CA VAL A 24 -12.72 5.21 17.11
C VAL A 24 -13.11 4.34 18.30
N ASN A 25 -12.38 3.25 18.45
CA ASN A 25 -12.45 2.40 19.64
C ASN A 25 -11.47 2.93 20.69
N ARG A 26 -11.99 3.36 21.83
CA ARG A 26 -11.22 3.79 22.99
C ARG A 26 -11.21 2.66 24.01
N ARG A 27 -10.11 1.93 24.13
CA ARG A 27 -9.96 0.90 25.18
C ARG A 27 -9.12 1.47 26.33
N PRO A 28 -9.65 1.50 27.57
CA PRO A 28 -8.86 1.91 28.74
C PRO A 28 -7.63 1.00 28.88
N GLY A 29 -6.45 1.60 29.11
CA GLY A 29 -5.21 0.86 29.40
C GLY A 29 -4.43 0.38 28.17
N ILE A 30 -4.92 0.53 26.95
CA ILE A 30 -4.19 0.18 25.71
C ILE A 30 -3.64 1.47 25.09
N LYS A 31 -2.33 1.52 24.88
CA LYS A 31 -1.71 2.61 24.10
C LYS A 31 -2.06 2.41 22.63
N GLY A 32 -2.92 3.25 22.10
CA GLY A 32 -3.33 3.25 20.68
C GLY A 32 -4.84 3.36 20.52
N VAL A 33 -5.24 3.86 19.36
CA VAL A 33 -6.65 4.01 18.96
C VAL A 33 -6.84 3.23 17.68
N THR A 34 -7.90 2.43 17.59
CA THR A 34 -8.29 1.73 16.37
C THR A 34 -9.59 2.32 15.83
N LEU A 35 -9.77 2.26 14.52
CA LEU A 35 -11.02 2.71 13.90
C LEU A 35 -12.15 1.70 14.16
N THR A 36 -13.37 2.21 14.27
CA THR A 36 -14.58 1.38 14.16
C THR A 36 -14.83 1.04 12.68
N PRO A 37 -15.75 0.09 12.36
CA PRO A 37 -16.19 -0.09 10.97
C PRO A 37 -16.70 1.22 10.35
N LYS A 38 -17.47 2.00 11.10
CA LYS A 38 -17.96 3.31 10.68
C LYS A 38 -16.84 4.34 10.50
N GLY A 39 -15.81 4.27 11.36
CA GLY A 39 -14.59 5.08 11.23
C GLY A 39 -13.82 4.79 9.95
N ASN A 40 -13.73 3.53 9.52
CA ASN A 40 -13.09 3.15 8.26
C ASN A 40 -13.86 3.68 7.04
N GLU A 41 -15.20 3.55 7.05
CA GLU A 41 -16.05 4.13 6.00
C GLU A 41 -15.88 5.66 5.93
N PHE A 42 -15.89 6.33 7.09
CA PHE A 42 -15.72 7.77 7.17
C PHE A 42 -14.32 8.23 6.70
N LEU A 43 -13.27 7.48 7.07
CA LEU A 43 -11.91 7.78 6.60
C LEU A 43 -11.80 7.75 5.08
N THR A 44 -12.48 6.81 4.42
CA THR A 44 -12.54 6.75 2.96
C THR A 44 -13.17 8.02 2.36
N LEU A 45 -14.26 8.50 2.97
CA LEU A 45 -14.91 9.75 2.52
C LEU A 45 -14.02 10.97 2.74
N VAL A 46 -13.34 11.04 3.89
CA VAL A 46 -12.40 12.13 4.19
C VAL A 46 -11.22 12.13 3.22
N SER A 47 -10.68 10.96 2.88
CA SER A 47 -9.58 10.85 1.91
C SER A 47 -9.98 11.40 0.55
N ARG A 48 -11.18 11.06 0.06
CA ARG A 48 -11.73 11.62 -1.19
C ARG A 48 -11.92 13.12 -1.12
N TYR A 49 -12.42 13.63 0.00
CA TYR A 49 -12.60 15.08 0.19
C TYR A 49 -11.26 15.83 0.12
N LEU A 50 -10.22 15.28 0.78
CA LEU A 50 -8.89 15.88 0.77
C LEU A 50 -8.25 15.88 -0.63
N GLU A 51 -8.49 14.85 -1.44
CA GLU A 51 -8.02 14.84 -2.84
C GLU A 51 -8.73 15.94 -3.66
N VAL A 52 -10.03 16.09 -3.51
CA VAL A 52 -10.76 17.18 -4.19
C VAL A 52 -10.28 18.56 -3.73
N GLU A 53 -10.03 18.76 -2.44
CA GLU A 53 -9.47 20.01 -1.91
C GLU A 53 -8.08 20.31 -2.52
N LYS A 54 -7.25 19.30 -2.65
CA LYS A 54 -5.93 19.39 -3.29
C LYS A 54 -6.05 19.76 -4.76
N ASP A 55 -6.97 19.14 -5.50
CA ASP A 55 -7.22 19.44 -6.91
C ASP A 55 -7.67 20.91 -7.08
N ILE A 56 -8.57 21.40 -6.23
CA ILE A 56 -9.02 22.79 -6.22
C ILE A 56 -7.84 23.74 -5.94
N LYS A 57 -6.96 23.38 -5.00
CA LYS A 57 -5.77 24.18 -4.69
C LYS A 57 -4.83 24.23 -5.88
N THR A 58 -4.52 23.11 -6.49
CA THR A 58 -3.68 23.00 -7.68
C THR A 58 -4.24 23.83 -8.84
N TRP A 59 -5.55 23.74 -9.06
CA TRP A 59 -6.26 24.53 -10.07
C TRP A 59 -6.18 26.04 -9.80
N LYS A 60 -6.38 26.48 -8.55
CA LYS A 60 -6.28 27.89 -8.15
C LYS A 60 -4.88 28.47 -8.33
N GLU A 61 -3.87 27.70 -8.01
CA GLU A 61 -2.47 28.12 -8.05
C GLU A 61 -1.87 28.03 -9.45
N ASN A 62 -2.61 27.55 -10.46
CA ASN A 62 -2.13 27.25 -11.81
C ASN A 62 -0.82 26.42 -11.78
N LEU A 63 -0.67 25.57 -10.79
CA LEU A 63 0.50 24.72 -10.64
C LEU A 63 0.43 23.63 -11.72
N SER A 64 1.26 23.76 -12.73
CA SER A 64 1.42 22.74 -13.80
C SER A 64 2.13 21.47 -13.31
N CYS A 65 2.18 21.23 -12.00
CA CYS A 65 2.89 20.11 -11.41
C CYS A 65 1.88 19.06 -10.91
N TYR A 66 1.81 17.94 -11.61
CA TYR A 66 1.04 16.79 -11.20
C TYR A 66 1.81 16.02 -10.13
N GLU A 67 1.14 15.58 -9.08
CA GLU A 67 1.71 14.63 -8.11
C GLU A 67 1.19 13.24 -8.40
N LEU A 68 2.11 12.28 -8.51
CA LEU A 68 1.81 10.87 -8.70
C LEU A 68 2.40 10.06 -7.55
N LYS A 69 1.54 9.40 -6.79
CA LYS A 69 1.91 8.54 -5.66
C LYS A 69 1.90 7.10 -6.10
N VAL A 70 3.06 6.47 -6.04
CA VAL A 70 3.27 5.09 -6.51
C VAL A 70 3.75 4.23 -5.36
N SER A 71 3.26 3.01 -5.26
CA SER A 71 3.76 2.02 -4.31
C SER A 71 3.98 0.66 -4.95
N ALA A 72 5.04 -0.02 -4.53
CA ALA A 72 5.35 -1.37 -4.94
C ALA A 72 6.08 -2.14 -3.82
N PRO A 73 6.12 -3.47 -3.84
CA PRO A 73 7.02 -4.27 -3.01
C PRO A 73 8.48 -3.91 -3.24
N HIS A 74 9.31 -4.21 -2.23
CA HIS A 74 10.74 -3.86 -2.25
C HIS A 74 11.47 -4.37 -3.51
N SER A 75 11.23 -5.61 -3.91
CA SER A 75 11.84 -6.21 -5.08
C SER A 75 11.53 -5.44 -6.37
N ILE A 76 10.29 -5.02 -6.55
CA ILE A 76 9.87 -4.23 -7.71
C ILE A 76 10.52 -2.84 -7.70
N ASN A 77 10.43 -2.13 -6.58
CA ASN A 77 11.01 -0.79 -6.47
C ASN A 77 12.53 -0.78 -6.65
N SER A 78 13.24 -1.72 -6.01
CA SER A 78 14.70 -1.70 -5.96
C SER A 78 15.37 -2.31 -7.19
N PHE A 79 14.73 -3.27 -7.85
CA PHE A 79 15.38 -4.01 -8.93
C PHE A 79 14.76 -3.75 -10.31
N LEU A 80 13.44 -3.61 -10.39
CA LEU A 80 12.77 -3.45 -11.68
C LEU A 80 12.58 -1.98 -12.07
N PHE A 81 12.23 -1.12 -11.13
CA PHE A 81 11.77 0.23 -11.44
C PHE A 81 12.78 1.33 -11.19
N THR A 82 13.98 1.03 -10.68
CA THR A 82 15.02 2.06 -10.46
C THR A 82 15.32 2.85 -11.73
N GLY A 83 15.50 2.17 -12.87
CA GLY A 83 15.73 2.81 -14.16
C GLY A 83 14.52 3.56 -14.70
N LEU A 84 13.29 3.13 -14.37
CA LEU A 84 12.05 3.80 -14.75
C LEU A 84 11.92 5.12 -13.99
N TYR A 85 12.09 5.11 -12.67
CA TYR A 85 11.94 6.29 -11.83
C TYR A 85 12.95 7.38 -12.18
N SER A 86 14.18 7.02 -12.52
CA SER A 86 15.20 7.98 -12.95
C SER A 86 14.82 8.78 -14.20
N ARG A 87 13.97 8.21 -15.08
CA ARG A 87 13.44 8.90 -16.27
C ARG A 87 12.49 10.03 -15.95
N PHE A 88 11.83 9.99 -14.79
CA PHE A 88 10.88 11.00 -14.31
C PHE A 88 11.51 12.03 -13.38
N SER A 89 12.72 11.78 -12.85
CA SER A 89 13.38 12.62 -11.84
C SER A 89 13.75 14.04 -12.33
N GLY A 90 13.69 14.30 -13.62
CA GLY A 90 13.95 15.63 -14.20
C GLY A 90 12.72 16.41 -14.64
N SER A 91 11.52 15.88 -14.44
CA SER A 91 10.30 16.55 -14.90
C SER A 91 9.88 17.67 -13.92
N SER A 92 9.81 18.91 -14.42
CA SER A 92 9.29 20.03 -13.65
C SER A 92 7.76 19.98 -13.48
N GLN A 93 7.09 19.16 -14.27
CA GLN A 93 5.62 19.04 -14.29
C GLN A 93 5.09 17.85 -13.52
N LEU A 94 5.97 16.92 -13.07
CA LEU A 94 5.57 15.72 -12.35
C LEU A 94 6.38 15.58 -11.06
N ARG A 95 5.67 15.56 -9.94
CA ARG A 95 6.23 15.14 -8.63
C ARG A 95 5.88 13.69 -8.41
N LEU A 96 6.89 12.82 -8.42
CA LEU A 96 6.72 11.40 -8.18
C LEU A 96 7.04 11.08 -6.71
N THR A 97 6.05 10.56 -5.99
CA THR A 97 6.22 10.05 -4.61
C THR A 97 6.21 8.53 -4.66
N ILE A 98 7.33 7.90 -4.28
CA ILE A 98 7.50 6.45 -4.33
C ILE A 98 7.54 5.91 -2.90
N SER A 99 6.75 4.89 -2.63
CA SER A 99 6.73 4.19 -1.34
C SER A 99 6.86 2.68 -1.52
N THR A 100 7.31 2.01 -0.46
CA THR A 100 7.49 0.55 -0.47
C THR A 100 6.58 -0.06 0.57
N HIS A 101 5.66 -0.91 0.13
CA HIS A 101 4.72 -1.61 1.00
C HIS A 101 4.48 -3.04 0.51
N TRP A 102 3.90 -3.87 1.39
CA TRP A 102 3.39 -5.19 1.03
C TRP A 102 2.05 -5.09 0.30
N ASN A 103 1.70 -6.11 -0.48
CA ASN A 103 0.48 -6.13 -1.30
C ASN A 103 -0.78 -5.68 -0.53
N ASN A 104 -1.02 -6.23 0.66
CA ASN A 104 -2.22 -5.89 1.45
C ASN A 104 -2.27 -4.41 1.83
N THR A 105 -1.12 -3.83 2.18
CA THR A 105 -1.02 -2.39 2.48
C THR A 105 -1.25 -1.55 1.24
N ILE A 106 -0.72 -1.98 0.08
CA ILE A 106 -0.94 -1.29 -1.20
C ILE A 106 -2.42 -1.25 -1.53
N TYR A 107 -3.13 -2.39 -1.43
CA TYR A 107 -4.57 -2.44 -1.67
C TYR A 107 -5.34 -1.53 -0.72
N ASN A 108 -5.01 -1.54 0.58
CA ASN A 108 -5.65 -0.66 1.55
C ASN A 108 -5.41 0.83 1.25
N LEU A 109 -4.20 1.21 0.84
CA LEU A 109 -3.88 2.59 0.46
C LEU A 109 -4.62 3.00 -0.82
N MET A 110 -4.74 2.11 -1.81
CA MET A 110 -5.50 2.34 -3.03
C MET A 110 -7.00 2.49 -2.75
N ASP A 111 -7.59 1.60 -1.95
CA ASP A 111 -9.01 1.67 -1.57
C ASP A 111 -9.36 2.95 -0.79
N ASN A 112 -8.39 3.52 -0.08
CA ASN A 112 -8.51 4.79 0.65
C ASN A 112 -8.05 6.02 -0.15
N TYR A 113 -7.79 5.89 -1.44
CA TYR A 113 -7.35 6.99 -2.32
C TYR A 113 -6.04 7.66 -1.87
N LEU A 114 -5.17 6.93 -1.19
CA LEU A 114 -3.87 7.42 -0.72
C LEU A 114 -2.73 7.11 -1.68
N LEU A 115 -2.99 6.32 -2.73
CA LEU A 115 -2.11 5.99 -3.83
C LEU A 115 -2.86 6.12 -5.15
N ASP A 116 -2.13 6.52 -6.19
CA ASP A 116 -2.64 6.59 -7.57
C ASP A 116 -2.34 5.31 -8.35
N ILE A 117 -1.16 4.71 -8.10
CA ILE A 117 -0.72 3.46 -8.74
C ILE A 117 -0.13 2.52 -7.70
N GLY A 118 -0.62 1.29 -7.68
CA GLY A 118 -0.08 0.19 -6.88
C GLY A 118 0.43 -0.94 -7.76
N PHE A 119 1.67 -1.37 -7.56
CA PHE A 119 2.19 -2.60 -8.16
C PHE A 119 2.12 -3.72 -7.12
N VAL A 120 1.62 -4.86 -7.52
CA VAL A 120 1.40 -6.01 -6.63
C VAL A 120 1.84 -7.30 -7.31
N SER A 121 2.30 -8.26 -6.54
CA SER A 121 2.75 -9.55 -7.08
C SER A 121 1.61 -10.51 -7.41
N ARG A 122 0.41 -10.22 -6.93
CA ARG A 122 -0.80 -11.02 -7.23
C ARG A 122 -2.05 -10.16 -7.15
N PRO A 123 -3.07 -10.44 -7.98
CA PRO A 123 -4.33 -9.74 -7.92
C PRO A 123 -5.07 -10.09 -6.61
N PHE A 124 -5.82 -9.11 -6.10
CA PHE A 124 -6.75 -9.29 -5.00
C PHE A 124 -8.12 -8.77 -5.43
N PRO A 125 -9.21 -9.49 -5.17
CA PRO A 125 -10.55 -9.03 -5.53
C PRO A 125 -10.89 -7.72 -4.82
N SER A 126 -11.09 -6.67 -5.58
CA SER A 126 -11.60 -5.38 -5.09
C SER A 126 -12.73 -4.92 -6.00
N ARG A 127 -13.74 -4.26 -5.43
CA ARG A 127 -14.86 -3.69 -6.20
C ARG A 127 -14.50 -2.36 -6.86
N ASN A 128 -13.49 -1.70 -6.33
CA ASN A 128 -13.15 -0.31 -6.71
C ASN A 128 -11.86 -0.22 -7.52
N LEU A 129 -11.08 -1.32 -7.62
CA LEU A 129 -9.76 -1.31 -8.25
C LEU A 129 -9.75 -2.21 -9.49
N VAL A 130 -9.09 -1.73 -10.53
CA VAL A 130 -8.81 -2.51 -11.73
C VAL A 130 -7.36 -2.97 -11.67
N THR A 131 -7.15 -4.28 -11.81
CA THR A 131 -5.81 -4.88 -11.83
C THR A 131 -5.52 -5.42 -13.23
N SER A 132 -4.39 -5.04 -13.80
CA SER A 132 -3.91 -5.55 -15.09
C SER A 132 -2.55 -6.21 -14.94
N PRO A 133 -2.32 -7.41 -15.49
CA PRO A 133 -1.02 -8.04 -15.49
C PRO A 133 -0.06 -7.26 -16.39
N ILE A 134 1.17 -7.03 -15.91
CA ILE A 134 2.21 -6.29 -16.65
C ILE A 134 3.27 -7.28 -17.15
N PHE A 135 3.70 -8.19 -16.31
CA PHE A 135 4.67 -9.24 -16.63
C PHE A 135 4.50 -10.43 -15.68
N CYS A 136 5.08 -11.56 -16.02
CA CYS A 136 5.15 -12.74 -15.18
C CYS A 136 6.61 -13.14 -14.99
N GLU A 137 6.97 -13.48 -13.77
CA GLU A 137 8.28 -14.01 -13.42
C GLU A 137 8.15 -15.48 -13.02
N PRO A 138 9.05 -16.35 -13.51
CA PRO A 138 9.06 -17.74 -13.06
C PRO A 138 9.57 -17.81 -11.63
N MET A 139 8.91 -18.61 -10.81
CA MET A 139 9.45 -19.00 -9.51
C MET A 139 10.53 -20.04 -9.70
N VAL A 140 11.66 -19.86 -9.03
CA VAL A 140 12.77 -20.81 -9.06
C VAL A 140 13.06 -21.34 -7.66
N LEU A 141 13.36 -22.61 -7.57
CA LEU A 141 13.89 -23.22 -6.36
C LEU A 141 15.40 -23.05 -6.35
N VAL A 142 15.92 -22.52 -5.26
CA VAL A 142 17.36 -22.39 -5.04
C VAL A 142 17.78 -23.34 -3.93
N SER A 143 18.78 -24.15 -4.19
CA SER A 143 19.37 -25.06 -3.20
C SER A 143 20.89 -24.96 -3.19
N ASP A 144 21.53 -25.28 -2.08
CA ASP A 144 22.99 -25.39 -2.03
C ASP A 144 23.43 -26.66 -2.78
N ARG A 145 24.21 -26.49 -3.82
CA ARG A 145 24.68 -27.57 -4.69
C ARG A 145 25.46 -28.66 -3.93
N ARG A 146 26.03 -28.33 -2.78
CA ARG A 146 26.80 -29.30 -1.94
C ARG A 146 25.87 -30.28 -1.23
N TYR A 147 24.62 -29.93 -1.01
CA TYR A 147 23.64 -30.69 -0.24
C TYR A 147 22.44 -31.14 -1.07
N SER A 148 22.32 -30.66 -2.30
CA SER A 148 21.20 -30.94 -3.17
C SER A 148 21.51 -32.11 -4.10
N SER A 149 20.64 -33.10 -4.11
CA SER A 149 20.59 -34.19 -5.09
C SER A 149 19.61 -33.92 -6.23
N TYR A 150 19.00 -32.75 -6.28
CA TYR A 150 18.00 -32.42 -7.28
C TYR A 150 18.64 -32.15 -8.66
N PRO A 151 17.98 -32.57 -9.75
CA PRO A 151 18.38 -32.24 -11.10
C PRO A 151 18.18 -30.72 -11.38
N ASP A 152 18.79 -30.23 -12.46
CA ASP A 152 18.70 -28.81 -12.88
C ASP A 152 17.25 -28.35 -13.14
N ILE A 153 16.36 -29.28 -13.46
CA ILE A 153 14.93 -29.03 -13.63
C ILE A 153 14.15 -30.02 -12.79
N ILE A 154 13.32 -29.52 -11.90
CA ILE A 154 12.48 -30.33 -11.01
C ILE A 154 11.02 -29.94 -11.21
N LYS A 155 10.14 -30.94 -11.23
CA LYS A 155 8.69 -30.71 -11.19
C LYS A 155 8.24 -30.51 -9.76
N VAL A 156 7.30 -29.59 -9.54
CA VAL A 156 6.78 -29.27 -8.19
C VAL A 156 6.23 -30.53 -7.50
N GLU A 157 5.59 -31.42 -8.27
CA GLU A 157 5.00 -32.68 -7.77
C GLU A 157 6.05 -33.68 -7.26
N SER A 158 7.31 -33.52 -7.66
CA SER A 158 8.41 -34.37 -7.17
C SER A 158 9.13 -33.85 -5.94
N LEU A 159 8.70 -32.68 -5.39
CA LEU A 159 9.19 -32.16 -4.15
C LEU A 159 8.52 -32.88 -2.97
N SER A 160 9.30 -33.61 -2.18
CA SER A 160 8.81 -34.21 -0.93
C SER A 160 8.85 -33.16 0.18
N VAL A 161 7.70 -32.81 0.73
CA VAL A 161 7.58 -31.86 1.85
C VAL A 161 8.00 -32.52 3.18
N GLU A 162 8.00 -33.85 3.24
CA GLU A 162 8.27 -34.62 4.48
C GLU A 162 9.77 -34.77 4.77
N ASP A 163 10.60 -34.80 3.73
CA ASP A 163 12.03 -35.09 3.84
C ASP A 163 12.93 -33.84 3.71
N GLU A 164 12.38 -32.69 3.40
CA GLU A 164 13.15 -31.48 3.08
C GLU A 164 12.69 -30.26 3.90
N THR A 165 13.64 -29.42 4.26
CA THR A 165 13.35 -28.13 4.91
C THR A 165 13.34 -27.02 3.87
N TYR A 166 12.19 -26.40 3.69
CA TYR A 166 12.02 -25.27 2.77
C TYR A 166 11.94 -23.95 3.55
N ILE A 167 12.62 -22.93 3.03
CA ILE A 167 12.47 -21.57 3.51
C ILE A 167 11.60 -20.84 2.53
N ALA A 168 10.40 -20.47 2.97
CA ALA A 168 9.47 -19.68 2.18
C ALA A 168 9.24 -18.32 2.82
N LEU A 169 9.13 -17.27 1.99
CA LEU A 169 8.65 -15.98 2.46
C LEU A 169 7.16 -16.13 2.79
N GLY A 170 6.80 -15.84 4.04
CA GLY A 170 5.41 -15.76 4.45
C GLY A 170 4.64 -14.76 3.59
N VAL A 171 3.49 -15.17 3.09
CA VAL A 171 2.64 -14.37 2.20
C VAL A 171 1.51 -13.75 2.98
#